data_c566b6085b4de7806df8efe7de714235
#
_entry.id   c566b6085b4de7806df8efe7de714235
#
_cell.length_a   1.000
_cell.length_b   1.000
_cell.length_c   1.000
_cell.angle_alpha   90.00
_cell.angle_beta   90.00
_cell.angle_gamma   90.00
#
_symmetry.space_group_name_H-M   'P 1'
#
loop_
_entity.id
_entity.type
_entity.pdbx_description
1 polymer ?
#
loop_
_entity_poly.entity_id
_entity_poly.type
_entity_poly.pdbx_seq_one_letter_code
_entity_poly.pdbx_strand_id
1 'polypeptide(L)'
;MVPDRFPKDKFEEVVYQSLHHQFVASALATKYLHEIIPEAEMGCMITKTLSYPENCHPQNVLLALKDNRKNNFYSDVQVRGTYPQHIKNEWERKNITVHFEKEDEEVLKKYTVDYVAFSYYMSKISSINEEGKERVSGNISSSVKNPYLDITEWDWQIDPTGLTTSLIDLYDRYEKPLFIVENGLGYNDTIGADGTIQDDYRIQYFKEHISAEWYKK
;
A
#
# COMPACT_ATOMS: atom_id res chain seq x y z
N MET A 1 -7.37 16.63 0.57
CA MET A 1 -8.70 17.25 0.67
C MET A 1 -9.22 17.45 -0.74
N VAL A 2 -10.21 16.65 -1.18
CA VAL A 2 -10.87 16.88 -2.49
C VAL A 2 -11.80 18.08 -2.29
N PRO A 3 -11.70 19.13 -3.10
CA PRO A 3 -12.52 20.32 -2.91
C PRO A 3 -14.02 20.00 -3.05
N ASP A 4 -14.88 20.75 -2.35
CA ASP A 4 -16.36 20.74 -2.46
C ASP A 4 -16.90 21.06 -3.88
N ARG A 5 -16.03 21.01 -4.88
CA ARG A 5 -16.32 21.35 -6.28
C ARG A 5 -16.97 20.21 -7.08
N PHE A 6 -16.97 18.98 -6.52
CA PHE A 6 -17.54 17.83 -7.23
C PHE A 6 -18.81 17.34 -6.54
N PRO A 7 -19.86 16.97 -7.31
CA PRO A 7 -21.05 16.33 -6.76
C PRO A 7 -20.63 15.08 -5.98
N LYS A 8 -21.18 14.91 -4.77
CA LYS A 8 -20.84 13.78 -3.89
C LYS A 8 -21.13 12.41 -4.51
N ASP A 9 -22.13 12.34 -5.37
CA ASP A 9 -22.53 11.16 -6.13
C ASP A 9 -21.53 10.76 -7.24
N LYS A 10 -20.67 11.69 -7.67
CA LYS A 10 -19.61 11.45 -8.67
C LYS A 10 -18.19 11.36 -8.07
N PHE A 11 -18.08 11.35 -6.76
CA PHE A 11 -16.77 11.37 -6.10
C PHE A 11 -15.88 10.19 -6.51
N GLU A 12 -16.41 8.97 -6.50
CA GLU A 12 -15.64 7.78 -6.89
C GLU A 12 -15.22 7.82 -8.36
N GLU A 13 -16.09 8.31 -9.25
CA GLU A 13 -15.79 8.48 -10.68
C GLU A 13 -14.61 9.44 -10.89
N VAL A 14 -14.62 10.58 -10.18
CA VAL A 14 -13.53 11.56 -10.23
C VAL A 14 -12.23 10.97 -9.68
N VAL A 15 -12.29 10.20 -8.60
CA VAL A 15 -11.12 9.53 -8.01
C VAL A 15 -10.53 8.53 -9.00
N TYR A 16 -11.33 7.66 -9.59
CA TYR A 16 -10.83 6.68 -10.58
C TYR A 16 -10.31 7.35 -11.85
N GLN A 17 -10.95 8.42 -12.32
CA GLN A 17 -10.44 9.18 -13.45
C GLN A 17 -9.09 9.84 -13.14
N SER A 18 -8.94 10.41 -11.96
CA SER A 18 -7.69 11.02 -11.52
C SER A 18 -6.56 9.99 -11.40
N LEU A 19 -6.88 8.80 -10.86
CA LEU A 19 -5.94 7.67 -10.79
C LEU A 19 -5.56 7.19 -12.19
N HIS A 20 -6.50 7.11 -13.13
CA HIS A 20 -6.21 6.75 -14.51
C HIS A 20 -5.17 7.69 -15.14
N HIS A 21 -5.36 9.00 -15.00
CA HIS A 21 -4.39 9.99 -15.49
C HIS A 21 -3.01 9.82 -14.82
N GLN A 22 -2.95 9.49 -13.52
CA GLN A 22 -1.69 9.22 -12.84
C GLN A 22 -1.00 7.96 -13.36
N PHE A 23 -1.75 6.88 -13.65
CA PHE A 23 -1.19 5.66 -14.23
C PHE A 23 -0.65 5.89 -15.64
N VAL A 24 -1.37 6.62 -16.49
CA VAL A 24 -0.90 7.00 -17.83
C VAL A 24 0.36 7.87 -17.73
N ALA A 25 0.37 8.85 -16.82
CA ALA A 25 1.53 9.70 -16.59
C ALA A 25 2.76 8.89 -16.10
N SER A 26 2.54 7.90 -15.21
CA SER A 26 3.59 6.98 -14.75
C SER A 26 4.16 6.16 -15.91
N ALA A 27 3.30 5.59 -16.76
CA ALA A 27 3.73 4.82 -17.93
C ALA A 27 4.50 5.69 -18.93
N LEU A 28 4.06 6.91 -19.17
CA LEU A 28 4.79 7.87 -20.03
C LEU A 28 6.13 8.27 -19.42
N ALA A 29 6.21 8.44 -18.09
CA ALA A 29 7.48 8.72 -17.42
C ALA A 29 8.47 7.54 -17.59
N THR A 30 8.00 6.30 -17.45
CA THR A 30 8.79 5.08 -17.71
C THR A 30 9.30 5.06 -19.16
N LYS A 31 8.42 5.36 -20.13
CA LYS A 31 8.79 5.47 -21.53
C LYS A 31 9.95 6.45 -21.74
N TYR A 32 9.78 7.69 -21.29
CA TYR A 32 10.80 8.72 -21.50
C TYR A 32 12.08 8.45 -20.73
N LEU A 33 12.01 7.84 -19.54
CA LEU A 33 13.21 7.42 -18.83
C LEU A 33 14.05 6.46 -19.67
N HIS A 34 13.44 5.38 -20.18
CA HIS A 34 14.14 4.38 -20.96
C HIS A 34 14.61 4.90 -22.34
N GLU A 35 13.92 5.89 -22.92
CA GLU A 35 14.36 6.55 -24.15
C GLU A 35 15.59 7.46 -23.93
N ILE A 36 15.69 8.11 -22.77
CA ILE A 36 16.78 9.04 -22.45
C ILE A 36 17.96 8.32 -21.80
N ILE A 37 17.69 7.37 -20.90
CA ILE A 37 18.68 6.61 -20.13
C ILE A 37 18.28 5.13 -20.18
N PRO A 38 18.65 4.39 -21.23
CA PRO A 38 18.16 3.02 -21.45
C PRO A 38 18.48 2.02 -20.33
N GLU A 39 19.54 2.25 -19.56
CA GLU A 39 19.95 1.42 -18.43
C GLU A 39 19.27 1.79 -17.09
N ALA A 40 18.50 2.86 -17.04
CA ALA A 40 17.80 3.26 -15.84
C ALA A 40 16.56 2.41 -15.60
N GLU A 41 16.22 2.20 -14.33
CA GLU A 41 15.04 1.45 -13.91
C GLU A 41 14.01 2.37 -13.27
N MET A 42 12.73 2.15 -13.59
CA MET A 42 11.59 2.87 -13.03
C MET A 42 10.81 1.98 -12.07
N GLY A 43 10.58 2.45 -10.85
CA GLY A 43 9.70 1.79 -9.88
C GLY A 43 8.37 2.48 -9.73
N CYS A 44 7.35 1.74 -9.33
CA CYS A 44 6.17 2.34 -8.70
C CYS A 44 6.40 2.48 -7.19
N MET A 45 5.67 3.39 -6.54
CA MET A 45 5.69 3.52 -5.09
C MET A 45 4.27 3.40 -4.52
N ILE A 46 4.08 2.45 -3.61
CA ILE A 46 2.81 2.25 -2.93
C ILE A 46 3.00 2.25 -1.41
N THR A 47 1.97 2.64 -0.68
CA THR A 47 1.90 2.36 0.76
C THR A 47 1.33 0.96 0.95
N LYS A 48 2.17 0.02 1.35
CA LYS A 48 1.74 -1.35 1.62
C LYS A 48 1.11 -1.44 3.00
N THR A 49 -0.21 -1.60 3.03
CA THR A 49 -0.99 -1.83 4.25
C THR A 49 -1.53 -3.25 4.23
N LEU A 50 -0.86 -4.16 4.93
CA LEU A 50 -1.34 -5.54 5.07
C LEU A 50 -2.56 -5.57 5.98
N SER A 51 -3.62 -6.27 5.55
CA SER A 51 -4.84 -6.48 6.31
C SER A 51 -4.95 -7.93 6.74
N TYR A 52 -5.01 -8.15 8.07
CA TYR A 52 -5.34 -9.45 8.63
C TYR A 52 -6.85 -9.55 8.89
N PRO A 53 -7.47 -10.73 8.75
CA PRO A 53 -8.81 -10.94 9.27
C PRO A 53 -8.77 -10.90 10.80
N GLU A 54 -9.79 -10.30 11.43
CA GLU A 54 -9.89 -10.26 12.88
C GLU A 54 -9.84 -11.67 13.52
N ASN A 55 -10.43 -12.62 12.84
CA ASN A 55 -10.46 -14.03 13.23
C ASN A 55 -10.76 -14.90 12.01
N CYS A 56 -10.89 -16.21 12.22
CA CYS A 56 -11.16 -17.17 11.12
C CYS A 56 -12.63 -17.16 10.62
N HIS A 57 -13.49 -16.23 11.06
CA HIS A 57 -14.85 -16.12 10.51
C HIS A 57 -14.77 -15.84 8.99
N PRO A 58 -15.45 -16.63 8.13
CA PRO A 58 -15.31 -16.53 6.69
C PRO A 58 -15.51 -15.12 6.11
N GLN A 59 -16.41 -14.33 6.69
CA GLN A 59 -16.65 -12.95 6.24
C GLN A 59 -15.50 -12.00 6.60
N ASN A 60 -14.81 -12.20 7.73
CA ASN A 60 -13.60 -11.43 8.08
C ASN A 60 -12.43 -11.79 7.14
N VAL A 61 -12.28 -13.07 6.83
CA VAL A 61 -11.27 -13.55 5.86
C VAL A 61 -11.54 -12.94 4.47
N LEU A 62 -12.80 -12.95 4.03
CA LEU A 62 -13.19 -12.36 2.74
C LEU A 62 -12.96 -10.83 2.74
N LEU A 63 -13.24 -10.14 3.84
CA LEU A 63 -13.02 -8.70 3.96
C LEU A 63 -11.52 -8.37 3.88
N ALA A 64 -10.68 -9.07 4.64
CA ALA A 64 -9.23 -8.88 4.60
C ALA A 64 -8.66 -9.13 3.20
N LEU A 65 -9.12 -10.17 2.50
CA LEU A 65 -8.75 -10.42 1.11
C LEU A 65 -9.13 -9.26 0.19
N LYS A 66 -10.33 -8.69 0.35
CA LYS A 66 -10.78 -7.53 -0.45
C LYS A 66 -9.94 -6.29 -0.17
N ASP A 67 -9.60 -6.03 1.10
CA ASP A 67 -8.78 -4.89 1.51
C ASP A 67 -7.35 -5.01 0.94
N ASN A 68 -6.74 -6.19 1.01
CA ASN A 68 -5.43 -6.44 0.41
C ASN A 68 -5.45 -6.29 -1.11
N ARG A 69 -6.48 -6.79 -1.80
CA ARG A 69 -6.65 -6.58 -3.25
C ARG A 69 -6.80 -5.11 -3.63
N LYS A 70 -7.53 -4.35 -2.81
CA LYS A 70 -7.69 -2.91 -3.02
C LYS A 70 -6.37 -2.16 -2.81
N ASN A 71 -5.57 -2.56 -1.83
CA ASN A 71 -4.24 -1.98 -1.63
C ASN A 71 -3.29 -2.31 -2.79
N ASN A 72 -3.30 -3.54 -3.30
CA ASN A 72 -2.46 -3.96 -4.41
C ASN A 72 -2.91 -3.41 -5.79
N PHE A 73 -4.09 -2.81 -5.90
CA PHE A 73 -4.63 -2.29 -7.15
C PHE A 73 -3.69 -1.31 -7.87
N TYR A 74 -3.05 -0.42 -7.12
CA TYR A 74 -2.17 0.61 -7.68
C TYR A 74 -0.95 0.00 -8.37
N SER A 75 -0.27 -0.92 -7.71
CA SER A 75 0.85 -1.66 -8.29
C SER A 75 0.42 -2.64 -9.38
N ASP A 76 -0.79 -3.25 -9.28
CA ASP A 76 -1.32 -4.11 -10.34
C ASP A 76 -1.35 -3.41 -11.69
N VAL A 77 -1.85 -2.17 -11.73
CA VAL A 77 -1.93 -1.42 -12.98
C VAL A 77 -0.55 -1.07 -13.50
N GLN A 78 0.35 -0.58 -12.64
CA GLN A 78 1.68 -0.12 -13.05
C GLN A 78 2.62 -1.28 -13.44
N VAL A 79 2.46 -2.46 -12.83
CA VAL A 79 3.29 -3.65 -13.11
C VAL A 79 2.74 -4.45 -14.29
N ARG A 80 1.41 -4.57 -14.41
CA ARG A 80 0.77 -5.42 -15.43
C ARG A 80 0.31 -4.65 -16.65
N GLY A 81 0.28 -3.33 -16.55
CA GLY A 81 -0.17 -2.44 -17.63
C GLY A 81 -1.66 -2.55 -17.94
N THR A 82 -2.45 -3.15 -17.04
CA THR A 82 -3.88 -3.35 -17.24
C THR A 82 -4.64 -3.28 -15.92
N TYR A 83 -5.89 -2.85 -15.98
CA TYR A 83 -6.76 -2.83 -14.82
C TYR A 83 -7.19 -4.25 -14.42
N PRO A 84 -7.07 -4.62 -13.11
CA PRO A 84 -7.55 -5.89 -12.63
C PRO A 84 -9.06 -6.06 -12.85
N GLN A 85 -9.50 -7.28 -13.17
CA GLN A 85 -10.90 -7.55 -13.47
C GLN A 85 -11.86 -7.18 -12.32
N HIS A 86 -11.41 -7.30 -11.06
CA HIS A 86 -12.24 -6.93 -9.92
C HIS A 86 -12.53 -5.43 -9.84
N ILE A 87 -11.64 -4.58 -10.36
CA ILE A 87 -11.85 -3.12 -10.46
C ILE A 87 -12.84 -2.82 -11.58
N LYS A 88 -12.70 -3.47 -12.75
CA LYS A 88 -13.66 -3.33 -13.86
C LYS A 88 -15.06 -3.76 -13.42
N ASN A 89 -15.17 -4.89 -12.72
CA ASN A 89 -16.45 -5.37 -12.16
C ASN A 89 -17.02 -4.41 -11.09
N GLU A 90 -16.16 -3.72 -10.34
CA GLU A 90 -16.61 -2.69 -9.39
C GLU A 90 -17.17 -1.47 -10.13
N TRP A 91 -16.51 -1.01 -11.18
CA TRP A 91 -16.99 0.08 -12.03
C TRP A 91 -18.36 -0.23 -12.63
N GLU A 92 -18.52 -1.41 -13.21
CA GLU A 92 -19.81 -1.86 -13.77
C GLU A 92 -20.92 -1.86 -12.70
N ARG A 93 -20.65 -2.47 -11.53
CA ARG A 93 -21.63 -2.55 -10.44
C ARG A 93 -22.04 -1.20 -9.87
N LYS A 94 -21.13 -0.24 -9.84
CA LYS A 94 -21.34 1.11 -9.31
C LYS A 94 -21.71 2.14 -10.37
N ASN A 95 -21.81 1.73 -11.66
CA ASN A 95 -21.99 2.61 -12.80
C ASN A 95 -20.92 3.73 -12.85
N ILE A 96 -19.66 3.40 -12.55
CA ILE A 96 -18.52 4.31 -12.65
C ILE A 96 -18.01 4.26 -14.10
N THR A 97 -17.89 5.42 -14.72
CA THR A 97 -17.31 5.57 -16.05
C THR A 97 -15.93 6.23 -15.93
N VAL A 98 -14.91 5.53 -16.38
CA VAL A 98 -13.55 6.08 -16.53
C VAL A 98 -13.29 6.28 -18.01
N HIS A 99 -12.97 7.51 -18.38
CA HIS A 99 -12.67 7.85 -19.76
C HIS A 99 -11.22 7.50 -20.08
N PHE A 100 -11.02 6.80 -21.20
CA PHE A 100 -9.72 6.42 -21.76
C PHE A 100 -9.51 7.18 -23.05
N GLU A 101 -8.35 7.81 -23.23
CA GLU A 101 -7.92 8.29 -24.53
C GLU A 101 -7.49 7.12 -25.42
N LYS A 102 -7.42 7.38 -26.73
CA LYS A 102 -7.24 6.34 -27.75
C LYS A 102 -5.98 5.47 -27.53
N GLU A 103 -4.91 6.03 -26.94
CA GLU A 103 -3.62 5.36 -26.79
C GLU A 103 -3.35 4.87 -25.35
N ASP A 104 -4.23 5.18 -24.39
CA ASP A 104 -3.97 4.94 -22.96
C ASP A 104 -3.73 3.47 -22.65
N GLU A 105 -4.55 2.55 -23.18
CA GLU A 105 -4.38 1.12 -22.94
C GLU A 105 -3.05 0.58 -23.52
N GLU A 106 -2.63 1.07 -24.68
CA GLU A 106 -1.38 0.67 -25.29
C GLU A 106 -0.18 1.21 -24.50
N VAL A 107 -0.24 2.47 -24.09
CA VAL A 107 0.78 3.12 -23.26
C VAL A 107 0.95 2.40 -21.93
N LEU A 108 -0.15 2.12 -21.22
CA LEU A 108 -0.11 1.39 -19.97
C LEU A 108 0.51 0.01 -20.12
N LYS A 109 0.11 -0.74 -21.14
CA LYS A 109 0.57 -2.11 -21.38
C LYS A 109 2.04 -2.18 -21.79
N LYS A 110 2.53 -1.19 -22.52
CA LYS A 110 3.87 -1.19 -23.09
C LYS A 110 4.94 -0.70 -22.12
N TYR A 111 4.60 0.26 -21.26
CA TYR A 111 5.56 0.96 -20.41
C TYR A 111 5.29 0.71 -18.92
N THR A 112 5.42 -0.56 -18.53
CA THR A 112 5.29 -1.00 -17.13
C THR A 112 6.58 -0.71 -16.36
N VAL A 113 6.46 -0.62 -15.04
CA VAL A 113 7.61 -0.39 -14.15
C VAL A 113 8.55 -1.60 -14.06
N ASP A 114 9.82 -1.37 -13.75
CA ASP A 114 10.87 -2.40 -13.68
C ASP A 114 10.89 -3.09 -12.31
N TYR A 115 10.57 -2.37 -11.23
CA TYR A 115 10.52 -2.88 -9.86
C TYR A 115 9.34 -2.30 -9.09
N VAL A 116 9.03 -2.89 -7.93
CA VAL A 116 7.99 -2.40 -7.03
C VAL A 116 8.64 -1.81 -5.78
N ALA A 117 8.47 -0.50 -5.59
CA ALA A 117 8.83 0.17 -4.36
C ALA A 117 7.60 0.35 -3.45
N PHE A 118 7.82 0.23 -2.15
CA PHE A 118 6.75 0.41 -1.19
C PHE A 118 7.23 0.96 0.15
N SER A 119 6.34 1.65 0.85
CA SER A 119 6.49 1.96 2.27
C SER A 119 5.72 0.94 3.11
N TYR A 120 6.34 0.52 4.22
CA TYR A 120 5.72 -0.34 5.21
C TYR A 120 5.95 0.22 6.62
N TYR A 121 4.90 0.43 7.36
CA TYR A 121 4.95 0.90 8.74
C TYR A 121 4.26 -0.06 9.71
N MET A 122 3.10 -0.57 9.34
CA MET A 122 2.25 -1.40 10.18
C MET A 122 1.22 -2.18 9.37
N SER A 123 0.70 -3.23 9.94
CA SER A 123 -0.48 -3.94 9.47
C SER A 123 -1.77 -3.41 10.12
N LYS A 124 -2.92 -3.85 9.61
CA LYS A 124 -4.24 -3.54 10.17
C LYS A 124 -5.12 -4.78 10.30
N ILE A 125 -6.19 -4.66 11.06
CA ILE A 125 -7.26 -5.66 11.17
C ILE A 125 -8.45 -5.26 10.30
N SER A 126 -8.96 -6.21 9.52
CA SER A 126 -10.25 -6.12 8.83
C SER A 126 -11.31 -6.87 9.63
N SER A 127 -12.34 -6.18 10.09
CA SER A 127 -13.45 -6.73 10.87
C SER A 127 -14.79 -6.31 10.29
N ILE A 128 -15.72 -7.26 10.19
CA ILE A 128 -17.12 -7.00 9.78
C ILE A 128 -17.95 -6.32 10.87
N ASN A 129 -17.46 -6.32 12.10
CA ASN A 129 -18.07 -5.61 13.21
C ASN A 129 -16.99 -4.96 14.08
N GLU A 130 -16.92 -3.63 14.08
CA GLU A 130 -15.94 -2.86 14.84
C GLU A 130 -16.54 -2.21 16.09
N GLU A 131 -17.84 -2.38 16.33
CA GLU A 131 -18.55 -1.78 17.46
C GLU A 131 -18.01 -2.29 18.81
N GLY A 132 -17.69 -1.36 19.71
CA GLY A 132 -17.17 -1.65 21.04
C GLY A 132 -15.73 -2.17 21.10
N LYS A 133 -15.01 -2.23 19.97
CA LYS A 133 -13.63 -2.71 19.91
C LYS A 133 -12.61 -1.60 20.12
N GLU A 134 -11.51 -1.93 20.78
CA GLU A 134 -10.37 -1.05 20.90
C GLU A 134 -9.78 -0.77 19.51
N ARG A 135 -9.46 0.49 19.25
CA ARG A 135 -8.93 0.92 17.97
C ARG A 135 -7.53 1.49 18.16
N VAL A 136 -6.73 1.34 17.13
CA VAL A 136 -5.41 1.95 17.02
C VAL A 136 -5.38 2.93 15.86
N SER A 137 -4.61 3.97 16.04
CA SER A 137 -4.31 4.93 14.97
C SER A 137 -3.13 4.43 14.14
N GLY A 138 -3.06 4.86 12.92
CA GLY A 138 -1.89 4.66 12.07
C GLY A 138 -1.55 5.99 11.41
N ASN A 139 -0.50 6.01 10.62
CA ASN A 139 -0.10 7.21 9.89
C ASN A 139 -1.25 7.74 8.99
N ILE A 140 -1.89 6.86 8.26
CA ILE A 140 -2.93 7.22 7.26
C ILE A 140 -4.26 6.50 7.47
N SER A 141 -4.35 5.58 8.41
CA SER A 141 -5.58 4.80 8.65
C SER A 141 -5.67 4.34 10.10
N SER A 142 -6.87 4.14 10.58
CA SER A 142 -7.13 3.49 11.87
C SER A 142 -7.77 2.12 11.64
N SER A 143 -7.57 1.20 12.58
CA SER A 143 -8.19 -0.14 12.54
C SER A 143 -8.52 -0.63 13.94
N VAL A 144 -9.21 -1.76 14.02
CA VAL A 144 -9.29 -2.54 15.26
C VAL A 144 -7.87 -2.94 15.66
N LYS A 145 -7.55 -2.86 16.95
CA LYS A 145 -6.27 -3.28 17.51
C LYS A 145 -6.05 -4.77 17.31
N ASN A 146 -4.86 -5.13 16.87
CA ASN A 146 -4.43 -6.53 16.84
C ASN A 146 -3.94 -6.91 18.26
N PRO A 147 -4.58 -7.88 18.93
CA PRO A 147 -4.21 -8.24 20.30
C PRO A 147 -2.85 -8.93 20.42
N TYR A 148 -2.22 -9.29 19.32
CA TYR A 148 -0.93 -9.99 19.27
C TYR A 148 0.25 -9.08 18.95
N LEU A 149 0.01 -7.76 18.77
CA LEU A 149 1.04 -6.80 18.41
C LEU A 149 1.23 -5.76 19.50
N ASP A 150 2.48 -5.41 19.74
CA ASP A 150 2.82 -4.23 20.52
C ASP A 150 2.46 -2.95 19.77
N ILE A 151 2.25 -1.87 20.50
CA ILE A 151 1.94 -0.55 19.96
C ILE A 151 2.90 0.49 20.49
N THR A 152 3.19 1.49 19.65
CA THR A 152 3.95 2.68 20.07
C THR A 152 3.05 3.67 20.83
N GLU A 153 3.64 4.72 21.44
CA GLU A 153 2.90 5.83 22.05
C GLU A 153 2.01 6.61 21.07
N TRP A 154 2.22 6.43 19.74
CA TRP A 154 1.36 6.99 18.69
C TRP A 154 0.31 6.00 18.21
N ASP A 155 0.07 4.91 18.96
CA ASP A 155 -0.85 3.81 18.61
C ASP A 155 -0.49 3.09 17.29
N TRP A 156 0.79 3.11 16.88
CA TRP A 156 1.23 2.34 15.72
C TRP A 156 1.58 0.92 16.12
N GLN A 157 1.00 -0.05 15.44
CA GLN A 157 1.27 -1.47 15.68
C GLN A 157 2.63 -1.86 15.10
N ILE A 158 3.42 -2.58 15.87
CA ILE A 158 4.76 -3.08 15.47
C ILE A 158 4.59 -4.49 14.93
N ASP A 159 4.81 -4.69 13.63
CA ASP A 159 4.57 -5.97 12.97
C ASP A 159 5.66 -6.34 11.95
N PRO A 160 6.79 -6.88 12.42
CA PRO A 160 7.85 -7.38 11.53
C PRO A 160 7.39 -8.54 10.64
N THR A 161 6.51 -9.41 11.15
CA THR A 161 5.96 -10.54 10.38
C THR A 161 5.07 -10.04 9.24
N GLY A 162 4.37 -8.92 9.44
CA GLY A 162 3.60 -8.26 8.40
C GLY A 162 4.45 -7.74 7.24
N LEU A 163 5.68 -7.27 7.53
CA LEU A 163 6.64 -6.93 6.49
C LEU A 163 7.03 -8.17 5.68
N THR A 164 7.41 -9.28 6.33
CA THR A 164 7.70 -10.55 5.65
C THR A 164 6.55 -11.01 4.77
N THR A 165 5.32 -10.99 5.31
CA THR A 165 4.11 -11.38 4.57
C THR A 165 3.88 -10.47 3.36
N SER A 166 4.13 -9.17 3.52
CA SER A 166 4.01 -8.19 2.42
C SER A 166 5.03 -8.41 1.31
N LEU A 167 6.28 -8.74 1.68
CA LEU A 167 7.33 -9.07 0.72
C LEU A 167 6.99 -10.32 -0.08
N ILE A 168 6.52 -11.39 0.59
CA ILE A 168 6.09 -12.62 -0.06
C ILE A 168 4.91 -12.34 -1.01
N ASP A 169 3.85 -11.66 -0.53
CA ASP A 169 2.67 -11.33 -1.34
C ASP A 169 3.04 -10.53 -2.60
N LEU A 170 3.90 -9.53 -2.47
CA LEU A 170 4.30 -8.69 -3.60
C LEU A 170 5.21 -9.43 -4.57
N TYR A 171 6.15 -10.24 -4.05
CA TYR A 171 7.05 -11.00 -4.91
C TYR A 171 6.31 -12.10 -5.69
N ASP A 172 5.50 -12.92 -5.02
CA ASP A 172 4.73 -13.98 -5.66
C ASP A 172 3.71 -13.41 -6.67
N ARG A 173 3.25 -12.16 -6.42
CA ARG A 173 2.30 -11.49 -7.29
C ARG A 173 2.92 -10.94 -8.57
N TYR A 174 4.15 -10.44 -8.51
CA TYR A 174 4.76 -9.67 -9.59
C TYR A 174 6.06 -10.24 -10.14
N GLU A 175 6.77 -11.09 -9.39
CA GLU A 175 8.08 -11.63 -9.75
C GLU A 175 9.08 -10.53 -10.19
N LYS A 176 8.98 -9.35 -9.57
CA LYS A 176 9.84 -8.20 -9.82
C LYS A 176 10.69 -7.87 -8.59
N PRO A 177 11.84 -7.21 -8.76
CA PRO A 177 12.59 -6.68 -7.62
C PRO A 177 11.69 -5.82 -6.72
N LEU A 178 11.90 -5.93 -5.42
CA LEU A 178 11.19 -5.16 -4.42
C LEU A 178 12.14 -4.18 -3.73
N PHE A 179 11.67 -2.95 -3.50
CA PHE A 179 12.45 -1.93 -2.82
C PHE A 179 11.62 -1.26 -1.71
N ILE A 180 12.05 -1.45 -0.45
CA ILE A 180 11.43 -0.77 0.69
C ILE A 180 12.01 0.64 0.73
N VAL A 181 11.23 1.64 0.37
CA VAL A 181 11.65 3.05 0.33
C VAL A 181 11.40 3.77 1.65
N GLU A 182 10.45 3.26 2.44
CA GLU A 182 10.14 3.81 3.76
C GLU A 182 9.80 2.69 4.74
N ASN A 183 10.42 2.73 5.91
CA ASN A 183 10.09 1.89 7.06
C ASN A 183 10.44 2.65 8.33
N GLY A 184 9.64 2.53 9.39
CA GLY A 184 9.86 3.22 10.64
C GLY A 184 8.64 3.23 11.54
N LEU A 185 8.73 3.94 12.65
CA LEU A 185 7.65 4.09 13.63
C LEU A 185 7.53 5.52 14.13
N GLY A 186 6.31 5.92 14.51
CA GLY A 186 6.04 7.13 15.26
C GLY A 186 6.26 6.92 16.76
N TYR A 187 6.97 7.83 17.41
CA TYR A 187 7.27 7.78 18.84
C TYR A 187 7.52 9.18 19.40
N ASN A 188 7.32 9.38 20.72
CA ASN A 188 7.62 10.64 21.40
C ASN A 188 9.05 10.62 21.89
N ASP A 189 9.95 11.30 21.18
CA ASP A 189 11.35 11.36 21.55
C ASP A 189 11.57 12.34 22.72
N THR A 190 12.43 11.94 23.66
CA THR A 190 12.83 12.78 24.77
C THR A 190 14.33 13.06 24.71
N ILE A 191 14.68 14.33 24.71
CA ILE A 191 16.08 14.75 24.74
C ILE A 191 16.63 14.58 26.16
N GLY A 192 17.66 13.77 26.32
CA GLY A 192 18.36 13.57 27.60
C GLY A 192 19.11 14.81 28.09
N ALA A 193 19.53 14.80 29.33
CA ALA A 193 20.28 15.93 29.95
C ALA A 193 21.62 16.20 29.25
N ASP A 194 22.16 15.23 28.54
CA ASP A 194 23.39 15.30 27.73
C ASP A 194 23.14 15.79 26.29
N GLY A 195 21.88 16.11 25.94
CA GLY A 195 21.48 16.53 24.60
C GLY A 195 21.31 15.40 23.59
N THR A 196 21.38 14.14 24.03
CA THR A 196 21.15 12.97 23.16
C THR A 196 19.74 12.43 23.26
N ILE A 197 19.32 11.63 22.28
CA ILE A 197 18.08 10.85 22.30
C ILE A 197 18.48 9.38 22.41
N GLN A 198 17.95 8.70 23.44
CA GLN A 198 18.11 7.27 23.59
C GLN A 198 17.09 6.56 22.67
N ASP A 199 17.59 5.95 21.59
CA ASP A 199 16.79 5.49 20.46
C ASP A 199 16.70 3.96 20.38
N ASP A 200 16.86 3.26 21.51
CA ASP A 200 16.90 1.80 21.61
C ASP A 200 15.62 1.15 21.07
N TYR A 201 14.45 1.74 21.29
CA TYR A 201 13.16 1.26 20.77
C TYR A 201 13.14 1.28 19.24
N ARG A 202 13.72 2.31 18.59
CA ARG A 202 13.78 2.40 17.12
C ARG A 202 14.84 1.45 16.55
N ILE A 203 15.94 1.30 17.25
CA ILE A 203 16.99 0.31 16.93
C ILE A 203 16.40 -1.09 16.98
N GLN A 204 15.61 -1.41 18.02
CA GLN A 204 14.95 -2.72 18.14
C GLN A 204 13.95 -2.95 17.03
N TYR A 205 13.11 -1.96 16.72
CA TYR A 205 12.18 -2.01 15.61
C TYR A 205 12.87 -2.39 14.28
N PHE A 206 13.97 -1.68 13.94
CA PHE A 206 14.71 -1.97 12.72
C PHE A 206 15.39 -3.35 12.75
N LYS A 207 15.95 -3.76 13.88
CA LYS A 207 16.53 -5.11 14.00
C LYS A 207 15.50 -6.20 13.70
N GLU A 208 14.29 -6.06 14.23
CA GLU A 208 13.21 -7.04 14.03
C GLU A 208 12.72 -7.04 12.59
N HIS A 209 12.50 -5.87 11.99
CA HIS A 209 12.03 -5.75 10.61
C HIS A 209 13.08 -6.24 9.60
N ILE A 210 14.36 -5.87 9.77
CA ILE A 210 15.45 -6.36 8.91
C ILE A 210 15.63 -7.88 9.08
N SER A 211 15.57 -8.40 10.30
CA SER A 211 15.69 -9.85 10.55
C SER A 211 14.53 -10.64 9.92
N ALA A 212 13.34 -10.07 9.85
CA ALA A 212 12.19 -10.68 9.21
C ALA A 212 12.34 -10.86 7.69
N GLU A 213 13.21 -10.08 7.04
CA GLU A 213 13.52 -10.22 5.61
C GLU A 213 14.37 -11.47 5.30
N TRP A 214 15.12 -12.00 6.29
CA TRP A 214 16.09 -13.09 6.09
C TRP A 214 15.49 -14.50 6.01
N TYR A 215 14.18 -14.67 6.14
CA TYR A 215 13.50 -15.96 5.96
C TYR A 215 13.43 -16.43 4.49
N LYS A 216 14.24 -15.84 3.62
CA LYS A 216 14.32 -16.16 2.18
C LYS A 216 15.61 -16.93 1.85
N LYS A 217 15.76 -18.15 2.42
CA LYS A 217 16.69 -19.14 1.86
C LYS A 217 15.99 -20.46 1.68
#